data_1d7ad4280342d8b719967a6e75cdca63
#
_entry.id   1d7ad4280342d8b719967a6e75cdca63
#
_cell.length_a   1.000
_cell.length_b   1.000
_cell.length_c   1.000
_cell.angle_alpha   90.00
_cell.angle_beta   90.00
_cell.angle_gamma   90.00
#
_symmetry.space_group_name_H-M   'P 1'
#
loop_
_entity.id
_entity.type
_entity.pdbx_description
1 polymer ?
#
loop_
_entity_poly.entity_id
_entity_poly.type
_entity_poly.pdbx_seq_one_letter_code
_entity_poly.pdbx_strand_id
1 'polypeptide(L)'
;MHTMAEIILTTLNARYSHASLGLRYLYNNLGALQTRATLKEFTISMRGADIVEQLLDKQPKIIGFGVYIWNITETMHIVQLLKSVAPSVKIVLGGPEISYEHADQSITALADYVITGPGEHSLRQLCEQLLNGQRPLDKVIPGISAPLKQLTLPYSAYTDEDLRNRFIYVEASRGCPFKCEFCLSSLDKTAYPFEQDRFLEAMDTLWQRGLRHFKFVDRTFNLKIASTVRILDFFLQRLDDETFLHFELIPDHL
;
A
#
# COMPACT_ATOMS: atom_id res chain seq x y z
N MET A 1 16.11 -14.58 18.17
CA MET A 1 17.02 -13.78 17.32
C MET A 1 16.19 -12.68 16.69
N HIS A 2 16.42 -11.40 17.05
CA HIS A 2 15.76 -10.28 16.38
C HIS A 2 16.35 -10.17 14.97
N THR A 3 15.54 -10.48 13.96
CA THR A 3 15.94 -10.27 12.57
C THR A 3 16.02 -8.76 12.32
N MET A 4 17.22 -8.25 12.06
CA MET A 4 17.43 -6.85 11.67
C MET A 4 16.74 -6.58 10.33
N ALA A 5 16.10 -5.40 10.20
CA ALA A 5 15.50 -4.97 8.95
C ALA A 5 15.92 -3.52 8.66
N GLU A 6 16.68 -3.33 7.60
CA GLU A 6 17.19 -2.00 7.25
C GLU A 6 16.10 -1.07 6.72
N ILE A 7 15.02 -1.63 6.17
CA ILE A 7 13.86 -0.90 5.67
C ILE A 7 12.61 -1.39 6.40
N ILE A 8 11.86 -0.47 6.96
CA ILE A 8 10.53 -0.76 7.51
C ILE A 8 9.50 0.01 6.67
N LEU A 9 8.49 -0.70 6.16
CA LEU A 9 7.31 -0.09 5.56
C LEU A 9 6.17 -0.18 6.57
N THR A 10 5.57 0.95 6.89
CA THR A 10 4.58 1.02 7.96
C THR A 10 3.43 1.97 7.64
N THR A 11 2.32 1.75 8.29
CA THR A 11 1.17 2.66 8.34
C THR A 11 0.37 2.43 9.62
N LEU A 12 -0.46 3.39 9.96
CA LEU A 12 -1.45 3.27 11.02
C LEU A 12 -2.82 3.08 10.38
N ASN A 13 -3.38 1.90 10.54
CA ASN A 13 -4.73 1.58 10.10
C ASN A 13 -5.76 2.15 11.07
N ALA A 14 -6.93 2.54 10.56
CA ALA A 14 -8.03 3.01 11.41
C ALA A 14 -8.50 1.93 12.40
N ARG A 15 -8.44 0.65 11.99
CA ARG A 15 -8.73 -0.54 12.81
C ARG A 15 -7.80 -1.69 12.44
N TYR A 16 -7.61 -2.62 13.36
CA TYR A 16 -6.82 -3.84 13.14
C TYR A 16 -7.32 -4.68 11.96
N SER A 17 -8.63 -4.69 11.73
CA SER A 17 -9.24 -5.46 10.63
C SER A 17 -8.84 -5.02 9.23
N HIS A 18 -8.17 -3.88 9.07
CA HIS A 18 -7.67 -3.41 7.78
C HIS A 18 -6.22 -3.83 7.58
N ALA A 19 -5.90 -4.32 6.37
CA ALA A 19 -4.54 -4.62 5.94
C ALA A 19 -4.19 -3.74 4.74
N SER A 20 -3.08 -3.02 4.80
CA SER A 20 -2.70 -2.07 3.74
C SER A 20 -2.25 -2.80 2.47
N LEU A 21 -3.06 -2.69 1.41
CA LEU A 21 -2.72 -3.19 0.08
C LEU A 21 -1.51 -2.42 -0.50
N GLY A 22 -1.50 -1.10 -0.33
CA GLY A 22 -0.42 -0.24 -0.84
C GLY A 22 0.95 -0.59 -0.28
N LEU A 23 1.05 -0.84 1.04
CA LEU A 23 2.33 -1.28 1.64
C LEU A 23 2.81 -2.61 1.07
N ARG A 24 1.90 -3.54 0.78
CA ARG A 24 2.24 -4.86 0.21
C ARG A 24 2.71 -4.73 -1.23
N TYR A 25 2.13 -3.81 -2.01
CA TYR A 25 2.68 -3.48 -3.33
C TYR A 25 4.09 -2.91 -3.23
N LEU A 26 4.31 -1.94 -2.36
CA LEU A 26 5.64 -1.37 -2.14
C LEU A 26 6.65 -2.46 -1.75
N TYR A 27 6.30 -3.30 -0.79
CA TYR A 27 7.15 -4.37 -0.29
C TYR A 27 7.52 -5.39 -1.37
N ASN A 28 6.54 -5.88 -2.14
CA ASN A 28 6.76 -6.87 -3.18
C ASN A 28 7.52 -6.30 -4.39
N ASN A 29 7.58 -4.98 -4.52
CA ASN A 29 8.30 -4.31 -5.61
C ASN A 29 9.64 -3.71 -5.20
N LEU A 30 10.15 -4.01 -4.00
CA LEU A 30 11.50 -3.63 -3.55
C LEU A 30 12.64 -4.38 -4.26
N GLY A 31 12.33 -5.42 -5.06
CA GLY A 31 13.34 -6.23 -5.74
C GLY A 31 14.29 -6.90 -4.74
N ALA A 32 15.60 -6.81 -4.96
CA ALA A 32 16.59 -7.41 -4.07
C ALA A 32 16.58 -6.86 -2.64
N LEU A 33 16.01 -5.67 -2.41
CA LEU A 33 15.90 -5.08 -1.08
C LEU A 33 14.79 -5.71 -0.23
N GLN A 34 13.90 -6.51 -0.81
CA GLN A 34 12.80 -7.14 -0.08
C GLN A 34 13.27 -7.99 1.11
N THR A 35 14.38 -8.71 0.96
CA THR A 35 14.98 -9.52 2.03
C THR A 35 15.56 -8.70 3.19
N ARG A 36 15.78 -7.40 2.99
CA ARG A 36 16.28 -6.44 3.97
C ARG A 36 15.16 -5.57 4.54
N ALA A 37 13.91 -5.82 4.12
CA ALA A 37 12.74 -5.04 4.48
C ALA A 37 11.74 -5.83 5.31
N THR A 38 10.91 -5.14 6.05
CA THR A 38 9.76 -5.72 6.76
C THR A 38 8.55 -4.81 6.68
N LEU A 39 7.35 -5.41 6.77
CA LEU A 39 6.09 -4.70 6.95
C LEU A 39 5.73 -4.66 8.43
N LYS A 40 5.33 -3.50 8.92
CA LYS A 40 4.73 -3.33 10.24
C LYS A 40 3.50 -2.45 10.15
N GLU A 41 2.36 -2.97 10.52
CA GLU A 41 1.11 -2.22 10.55
C GLU A 41 0.67 -2.03 12.01
N PHE A 42 0.25 -0.83 12.33
CA PHE A 42 -0.27 -0.44 13.64
C PHE A 42 -1.70 0.07 13.51
N THR A 43 -2.34 0.39 14.61
CA THR A 43 -3.62 1.10 14.62
C THR A 43 -3.44 2.52 15.18
N ILE A 44 -4.30 3.44 14.76
CA ILE A 44 -4.29 4.83 15.26
C ILE A 44 -4.53 4.92 16.78
N SER A 45 -5.11 3.88 17.40
CA SER A 45 -5.36 3.83 18.85
C SER A 45 -4.13 3.43 19.67
N MET A 46 -3.06 2.99 19.02
CA MET A 46 -1.84 2.57 19.70
C MET A 46 -1.00 3.77 20.14
N ARG A 47 -0.36 3.70 21.30
CA ARG A 47 0.49 4.80 21.80
C ARG A 47 1.69 5.02 20.89
N GLY A 48 1.94 6.27 20.52
CA GLY A 48 3.07 6.62 19.65
C GLY A 48 4.43 6.15 20.15
N ALA A 49 4.68 6.23 21.48
CA ALA A 49 5.92 5.73 22.08
C ALA A 49 6.12 4.22 21.86
N ASP A 50 5.06 3.42 22.03
CA ASP A 50 5.12 1.96 21.84
C ASP A 50 5.35 1.59 20.36
N ILE A 51 4.83 2.40 19.43
CA ILE A 51 5.08 2.27 17.99
C ILE A 51 6.54 2.56 17.67
N VAL A 52 7.08 3.68 18.20
CA VAL A 52 8.48 4.08 18.02
C VAL A 52 9.43 3.00 18.55
N GLU A 53 9.19 2.50 19.76
CA GLU A 53 9.97 1.40 20.35
C GLU A 53 10.00 0.18 19.42
N GLN A 54 8.83 -0.27 18.97
CA GLN A 54 8.74 -1.44 18.10
C GLN A 54 9.37 -1.22 16.71
N LEU A 55 9.36 0.01 16.18
CA LEU A 55 10.05 0.33 14.94
C LEU A 55 11.56 0.29 15.14
N LEU A 56 12.08 0.89 16.21
CA LEU A 56 13.51 0.99 16.47
C LEU A 56 14.14 -0.35 16.93
N ASP A 57 13.36 -1.28 17.49
CA ASP A 57 13.81 -2.64 17.84
C ASP A 57 14.44 -3.38 16.64
N LYS A 58 14.03 -3.06 15.41
CA LYS A 58 14.57 -3.64 14.17
C LYS A 58 15.85 -2.95 13.67
N GLN A 59 16.29 -1.86 14.31
CA GLN A 59 17.43 -1.05 13.92
C GLN A 59 17.38 -0.58 12.45
N PRO A 60 16.28 0.04 12.01
CA PRO A 60 16.10 0.44 10.63
C PRO A 60 17.03 1.60 10.26
N LYS A 61 17.41 1.65 8.99
CA LYS A 61 18.05 2.81 8.36
C LYS A 61 17.00 3.71 7.68
N ILE A 62 15.91 3.10 7.20
CA ILE A 62 14.84 3.76 6.46
C ILE A 62 13.49 3.29 7.02
N ILE A 63 12.60 4.24 7.30
CA ILE A 63 11.20 3.95 7.63
C ILE A 63 10.31 4.68 6.63
N GLY A 64 9.54 3.92 5.85
CA GLY A 64 8.54 4.43 4.91
C GLY A 64 7.15 4.39 5.53
N PHE A 65 6.48 5.55 5.60
CA PHE A 65 5.11 5.68 6.13
C PHE A 65 4.09 5.85 5.02
N GLY A 66 3.03 5.03 5.06
CA GLY A 66 1.81 5.25 4.28
C GLY A 66 0.89 6.24 5.00
N VAL A 67 0.71 7.43 4.42
CA VAL A 67 -0.06 8.54 5.01
C VAL A 67 -1.41 8.67 4.34
N TYR A 68 -2.46 8.69 5.15
CA TYR A 68 -3.86 8.80 4.77
C TYR A 68 -4.55 9.85 5.64
N ILE A 69 -5.69 10.36 5.20
CA ILE A 69 -6.46 11.38 5.92
C ILE A 69 -6.80 10.98 7.37
N TRP A 70 -6.99 9.69 7.64
CA TRP A 70 -7.32 9.21 8.98
C TRP A 70 -6.13 9.03 9.91
N ASN A 71 -4.89 9.06 9.41
CA ASN A 71 -3.71 8.77 10.22
C ASN A 71 -2.63 9.86 10.19
N ILE A 72 -2.83 10.94 9.44
CA ILE A 72 -1.79 11.96 9.25
C ILE A 72 -1.34 12.59 10.58
N THR A 73 -2.27 12.85 11.49
CA THR A 73 -1.98 13.49 12.80
C THR A 73 -1.12 12.57 13.66
N GLU A 74 -1.52 11.31 13.81
CA GLU A 74 -0.79 10.32 14.60
C GLU A 74 0.56 9.98 13.97
N THR A 75 0.61 9.87 12.63
CA THR A 75 1.86 9.64 11.90
C THR A 75 2.82 10.81 12.09
N MET A 76 2.34 12.05 12.04
CA MET A 76 3.16 13.24 12.30
C MET A 76 3.78 13.20 13.71
N HIS A 77 2.99 12.86 14.71
CA HIS A 77 3.48 12.72 16.07
C HIS A 77 4.57 11.64 16.21
N ILE A 78 4.38 10.48 15.58
CA ILE A 78 5.37 9.40 15.56
C ILE A 78 6.66 9.84 14.85
N VAL A 79 6.55 10.54 13.72
CA VAL A 79 7.71 11.08 12.99
C VAL A 79 8.48 12.09 13.85
N GLN A 80 7.80 12.96 14.58
CA GLN A 80 8.44 13.89 15.53
C GLN A 80 9.23 13.14 16.61
N LEU A 81 8.64 12.10 17.22
CA LEU A 81 9.31 11.27 18.21
C LEU A 81 10.53 10.55 17.60
N LEU A 82 10.40 9.93 16.44
CA LEU A 82 11.51 9.27 15.75
C LEU A 82 12.65 10.24 15.44
N LYS A 83 12.36 11.44 14.97
CA LYS A 83 13.38 12.46 14.70
C LYS A 83 14.09 12.94 15.98
N SER A 84 13.41 12.90 17.10
CA SER A 84 14.01 13.27 18.40
C SER A 84 14.94 12.17 18.94
N VAL A 85 14.54 10.88 18.82
CA VAL A 85 15.29 9.78 19.46
C VAL A 85 16.24 9.04 18.52
N ALA A 86 15.99 9.08 17.21
CA ALA A 86 16.77 8.39 16.19
C ALA A 86 16.95 9.27 14.91
N PRO A 87 17.60 10.44 15.01
CA PRO A 87 17.68 11.42 13.91
C PRO A 87 18.42 10.91 12.67
N SER A 88 19.23 9.85 12.81
CA SER A 88 19.94 9.22 11.70
C SER A 88 19.03 8.39 10.79
N VAL A 89 17.90 7.91 11.29
CA VAL A 89 16.93 7.13 10.52
C VAL A 89 16.25 8.02 9.47
N LYS A 90 16.23 7.54 8.23
CA LYS A 90 15.61 8.26 7.11
C LYS A 90 14.11 8.00 7.08
N ILE A 91 13.33 9.06 7.17
CA ILE A 91 11.87 9.02 7.11
C ILE A 91 11.42 9.35 5.69
N VAL A 92 10.70 8.41 5.08
CA VAL A 92 10.09 8.55 3.74
C VAL A 92 8.58 8.51 3.90
N LEU A 93 7.89 9.52 3.39
CA LEU A 93 6.43 9.56 3.37
C LEU A 93 5.91 9.23 1.99
N GLY A 94 4.80 8.53 1.92
CA GLY A 94 4.04 8.25 0.71
C GLY A 94 2.55 8.09 1.04
N GLY A 95 1.71 7.99 0.03
CA GLY A 95 0.28 7.77 0.20
C GLY A 95 -0.60 8.92 -0.29
N PRO A 96 -1.92 8.71 -0.37
CA PRO A 96 -2.83 9.65 -1.02
C PRO A 96 -2.87 11.02 -0.36
N GLU A 97 -2.76 11.12 0.97
CA GLU A 97 -2.87 12.38 1.69
C GLU A 97 -1.74 13.37 1.39
N ILE A 98 -0.55 12.86 1.07
CA ILE A 98 0.61 13.69 0.78
C ILE A 98 1.02 13.66 -0.71
N SER A 99 0.24 13.00 -1.56
CA SER A 99 0.48 13.00 -3.00
C SER A 99 0.01 14.30 -3.66
N TYR A 100 -0.94 14.98 -3.02
CA TYR A 100 -1.49 16.27 -3.45
C TYR A 100 -1.35 17.27 -2.30
N GLU A 101 -1.19 18.55 -2.63
CA GLU A 101 -1.10 19.65 -1.64
C GLU A 101 -0.05 19.41 -0.53
N HIS A 102 0.98 18.60 -0.85
CA HIS A 102 2.01 18.20 0.12
C HIS A 102 2.81 19.38 0.71
N ALA A 103 2.89 20.50 0.00
CA ALA A 103 3.60 21.69 0.46
C ALA A 103 2.93 22.31 1.70
N ASP A 104 1.62 22.18 1.83
CA ASP A 104 0.84 22.73 2.92
C ASP A 104 0.75 21.77 4.14
N GLN A 105 1.24 20.54 3.98
CA GLN A 105 1.22 19.53 5.03
C GLN A 105 2.43 19.63 5.96
N SER A 106 2.21 19.96 7.23
CA SER A 106 3.29 20.11 8.23
C SER A 106 4.18 18.88 8.39
N ILE A 107 3.63 17.68 8.19
CA ILE A 107 4.37 16.42 8.29
C ILE A 107 5.48 16.32 7.23
N THR A 108 5.31 16.93 6.07
CA THR A 108 6.31 16.91 5.00
C THR A 108 7.59 17.66 5.37
N ALA A 109 7.48 18.69 6.23
CA ALA A 109 8.65 19.41 6.73
C ALA A 109 9.56 18.52 7.60
N LEU A 110 8.96 17.57 8.34
CA LEU A 110 9.65 16.67 9.27
C LEU A 110 10.34 15.50 8.58
N ALA A 111 9.83 15.06 7.45
CA ALA A 111 10.38 13.93 6.71
C ALA A 111 11.71 14.26 6.01
N ASP A 112 12.51 13.24 5.71
CA ASP A 112 13.68 13.37 4.82
C ASP A 112 13.24 13.41 3.36
N TYR A 113 12.29 12.56 2.97
CA TYR A 113 11.77 12.46 1.59
C TYR A 113 10.27 12.24 1.57
N VAL A 114 9.65 12.68 0.48
CA VAL A 114 8.23 12.50 0.17
C VAL A 114 8.10 11.92 -1.23
N ILE A 115 7.41 10.79 -1.38
CA ILE A 115 7.09 10.21 -2.69
C ILE A 115 5.63 10.48 -2.99
N THR A 116 5.34 11.20 -4.08
CA THR A 116 3.99 11.53 -4.52
C THR A 116 3.53 10.57 -5.61
N GLY A 117 2.23 10.21 -5.65
CA GLY A 117 1.68 9.30 -6.65
C GLY A 117 2.15 7.84 -6.50
N PRO A 118 2.32 7.08 -7.61
CA PRO A 118 2.70 5.66 -7.57
C PRO A 118 4.12 5.48 -7.02
N GLY A 119 4.24 4.73 -5.92
CA GLY A 119 5.49 4.66 -5.14
C GLY A 119 6.39 3.46 -5.44
N GLU A 120 5.92 2.43 -6.16
CA GLU A 120 6.59 1.13 -6.23
C GLU A 120 8.03 1.21 -6.74
N HIS A 121 8.24 1.91 -7.85
CA HIS A 121 9.59 2.09 -8.43
C HIS A 121 10.39 3.16 -7.71
N SER A 122 9.78 4.31 -7.41
CA SER A 122 10.47 5.46 -6.80
C SER A 122 10.96 5.12 -5.39
N LEU A 123 10.20 4.37 -4.60
CA LEU A 123 10.63 3.93 -3.27
C LEU A 123 11.82 2.97 -3.36
N ARG A 124 11.78 1.99 -4.27
CA ARG A 124 12.91 1.09 -4.48
C ARG A 124 14.18 1.84 -4.83
N GLN A 125 14.12 2.72 -5.83
CA GLN A 125 15.26 3.53 -6.25
C GLN A 125 15.81 4.40 -5.12
N LEU A 126 14.93 5.06 -4.37
CA LEU A 126 15.32 5.87 -3.23
C LEU A 126 16.00 5.02 -2.14
N CYS A 127 15.45 3.86 -1.80
CA CYS A 127 16.06 2.96 -0.82
C CYS A 127 17.44 2.46 -1.28
N GLU A 128 17.60 2.09 -2.55
CA GLU A 128 18.88 1.71 -3.14
C GLU A 128 19.92 2.84 -2.99
N GLN A 129 19.55 4.07 -3.34
CA GLN A 129 20.42 5.24 -3.21
C GLN A 129 20.83 5.50 -1.75
N LEU A 130 19.85 5.52 -0.84
CA LEU A 130 20.11 5.81 0.59
C LEU A 130 20.99 4.75 1.24
N LEU A 131 20.77 3.46 0.93
CA LEU A 131 21.58 2.35 1.47
C LEU A 131 23.00 2.33 0.90
N ASN A 132 23.20 2.86 -0.30
CA ASN A 132 24.52 3.07 -0.92
C ASN A 132 25.19 4.39 -0.49
N GLY A 133 24.63 5.09 0.49
CA GLY A 133 25.21 6.32 1.04
C GLY A 133 24.92 7.59 0.24
N GLN A 134 24.18 7.49 -0.85
CA GLN A 134 23.76 8.64 -1.65
C GLN A 134 22.69 9.47 -0.92
N ARG A 135 22.59 10.74 -1.28
CA ARG A 135 21.63 11.69 -0.69
C ARG A 135 21.00 12.50 -1.84
N PRO A 136 19.84 12.04 -2.37
CA PRO A 136 19.12 12.85 -3.36
C PRO A 136 18.84 14.26 -2.85
N LEU A 137 19.02 15.25 -3.72
CA LEU A 137 18.82 16.67 -3.37
C LEU A 137 17.34 17.03 -3.27
N ASP A 138 16.54 16.43 -4.14
CA ASP A 138 15.10 16.68 -4.16
C ASP A 138 14.41 15.92 -3.02
N LYS A 139 13.78 16.66 -2.13
CA LYS A 139 13.01 16.11 -1.02
C LYS A 139 11.71 15.47 -1.50
N VAL A 140 11.07 16.08 -2.50
CA VAL A 140 9.84 15.59 -3.11
C VAL A 140 10.18 14.86 -4.40
N ILE A 141 9.87 13.57 -4.41
CA ILE A 141 10.19 12.65 -5.51
C ILE A 141 8.88 12.26 -6.19
N PRO A 142 8.66 12.67 -7.45
CA PRO A 142 7.50 12.21 -8.19
C PRO A 142 7.50 10.68 -8.35
N GLY A 143 6.36 10.06 -8.11
CA GLY A 143 6.16 8.65 -8.33
C GLY A 143 6.21 8.31 -9.83
N ILE A 144 6.92 7.24 -10.14
CA ILE A 144 7.03 6.74 -11.53
C ILE A 144 5.96 5.68 -11.74
N SER A 145 4.99 5.99 -12.60
CA SER A 145 3.98 5.02 -13.01
C SER A 145 4.62 3.93 -13.88
N ALA A 146 4.64 2.72 -13.39
CA ALA A 146 5.10 1.56 -14.16
C ALA A 146 3.93 0.87 -14.87
N PRO A 147 4.16 0.27 -16.04
CA PRO A 147 3.17 -0.63 -16.63
C PRO A 147 2.78 -1.73 -15.64
N LEU A 148 1.48 -1.97 -15.43
CA LEU A 148 0.98 -2.93 -14.42
C LEU A 148 1.54 -4.35 -14.59
N LYS A 149 1.87 -4.74 -15.83
CA LYS A 149 2.53 -6.03 -16.13
C LYS A 149 3.92 -6.19 -15.50
N GLN A 150 4.59 -5.08 -15.16
CA GLN A 150 5.92 -5.08 -14.54
C GLN A 150 5.86 -5.11 -13.01
N LEU A 151 4.71 -4.80 -12.43
CA LEU A 151 4.53 -4.81 -10.99
C LEU A 151 4.38 -6.25 -10.49
N THR A 152 5.05 -6.58 -9.42
CA THR A 152 4.78 -7.80 -8.66
C THR A 152 3.50 -7.61 -7.87
N LEU A 153 2.55 -8.55 -8.00
CA LEU A 153 1.29 -8.50 -7.26
C LEU A 153 1.55 -8.63 -5.74
N PRO A 154 0.74 -8.00 -4.89
CA PRO A 154 1.01 -7.84 -3.46
C PRO A 154 0.61 -9.05 -2.62
N TYR A 155 -0.11 -10.01 -3.19
CA TYR A 155 -0.90 -10.98 -2.45
C TYR A 155 -0.07 -12.02 -1.69
N SER A 156 1.17 -12.31 -2.12
CA SER A 156 2.10 -13.16 -1.38
C SER A 156 2.60 -12.53 -0.06
N ALA A 157 2.45 -11.22 0.09
CA ALA A 157 2.84 -10.51 1.31
C ALA A 157 1.74 -10.52 2.41
N TYR A 158 0.56 -11.09 2.14
CA TYR A 158 -0.41 -11.37 3.18
C TYR A 158 0.00 -12.62 3.95
N THR A 159 0.06 -12.51 5.27
CA THR A 159 0.31 -13.64 6.16
C THR A 159 -0.97 -14.47 6.36
N ASP A 160 -0.84 -15.71 6.85
CA ASP A 160 -2.02 -16.52 7.19
C ASP A 160 -2.82 -15.92 8.36
N GLU A 161 -2.18 -15.14 9.23
CA GLU A 161 -2.85 -14.35 10.26
C GLU A 161 -3.69 -13.24 9.62
N ASP A 162 -3.16 -12.53 8.60
CA ASP A 162 -3.94 -11.53 7.87
C ASP A 162 -5.18 -12.17 7.23
N LEU A 163 -5.01 -13.32 6.56
CA LEU A 163 -6.12 -14.00 5.86
C LEU A 163 -7.25 -14.42 6.82
N ARG A 164 -6.90 -14.77 8.07
CA ARG A 164 -7.89 -15.17 9.07
C ARG A 164 -8.59 -14.00 9.76
N ASN A 165 -7.89 -12.87 9.95
CA ASN A 165 -8.32 -11.85 10.91
C ASN A 165 -8.57 -10.48 10.31
N ARG A 166 -8.26 -10.28 9.01
CA ARG A 166 -8.32 -8.97 8.36
C ARG A 166 -9.10 -8.99 7.06
N PHE A 167 -9.60 -7.83 6.66
CA PHE A 167 -10.12 -7.61 5.33
C PHE A 167 -8.97 -7.63 4.31
N ILE A 168 -9.04 -8.54 3.37
CA ILE A 168 -8.06 -8.65 2.31
C ILE A 168 -8.53 -7.86 1.10
N TYR A 169 -7.77 -6.82 0.82
CA TYR A 169 -8.01 -5.95 -0.33
C TYR A 169 -7.34 -6.53 -1.57
N VAL A 170 -8.09 -6.52 -2.67
CA VAL A 170 -7.62 -6.95 -3.99
C VAL A 170 -8.01 -5.92 -5.04
N GLU A 171 -7.23 -5.81 -6.12
CA GLU A 171 -7.55 -4.95 -7.25
C GLU A 171 -7.32 -5.70 -8.57
N ALA A 172 -8.32 -5.68 -9.45
CA ALA A 172 -8.24 -6.23 -10.80
C ALA A 172 -7.86 -5.17 -11.83
N SER A 173 -8.04 -3.89 -11.47
CA SER A 173 -7.68 -2.74 -12.30
C SER A 173 -7.27 -1.55 -11.44
N ARG A 174 -6.47 -0.65 -12.00
CA ARG A 174 -6.02 0.57 -11.33
C ARG A 174 -6.43 1.80 -12.11
N GLY A 175 -6.93 2.83 -11.41
CA GLY A 175 -7.40 4.09 -12.00
C GLY A 175 -8.91 4.12 -12.21
N CYS A 176 -9.41 5.27 -12.73
CA CYS A 176 -10.82 5.50 -13.01
C CYS A 176 -10.96 6.52 -14.16
N PRO A 177 -11.71 6.22 -15.25
CA PRO A 177 -11.86 7.14 -16.38
C PRO A 177 -12.85 8.28 -16.12
N PHE A 178 -13.62 8.20 -15.04
CA PHE A 178 -14.67 9.17 -14.72
C PHE A 178 -14.12 10.40 -14.01
N LYS A 179 -14.80 11.53 -14.18
CA LYS A 179 -14.39 12.84 -13.68
C LYS A 179 -15.38 13.36 -12.62
N CYS A 180 -15.67 12.55 -11.61
CA CYS A 180 -16.54 12.98 -10.53
C CYS A 180 -15.87 14.11 -9.74
N GLU A 181 -16.56 15.25 -9.60
CA GLU A 181 -16.01 16.49 -9.01
C GLU A 181 -15.52 16.31 -7.55
N PHE A 182 -16.13 15.41 -6.80
CA PHE A 182 -15.81 15.12 -5.41
C PHE A 182 -14.80 13.97 -5.23
N CYS A 183 -14.29 13.38 -6.32
CA CYS A 183 -13.48 12.17 -6.24
C CYS A 183 -12.01 12.44 -6.59
N LEU A 184 -11.10 12.11 -5.69
CA LEU A 184 -9.66 12.23 -5.91
C LEU A 184 -9.19 11.43 -7.15
N SER A 185 -9.84 10.29 -7.45
CA SER A 185 -9.52 9.47 -8.62
C SER A 185 -9.79 10.17 -9.96
N SER A 186 -10.54 11.28 -9.97
CA SER A 186 -10.76 12.10 -11.18
C SER A 186 -9.49 12.80 -11.68
N LEU A 187 -8.45 12.89 -10.84
CA LEU A 187 -7.15 13.46 -11.20
C LEU A 187 -6.31 12.52 -12.07
N ASP A 188 -6.53 11.20 -11.95
CA ASP A 188 -5.97 10.21 -12.85
C ASP A 188 -7.09 9.63 -13.74
N LYS A 189 -7.06 10.01 -15.02
CA LYS A 189 -8.10 9.64 -16.02
C LYS A 189 -7.83 8.28 -16.66
N THR A 190 -6.90 7.52 -16.16
CA THR A 190 -6.51 6.24 -16.73
C THR A 190 -7.20 5.11 -15.98
N ALA A 191 -7.55 4.04 -16.70
CA ALA A 191 -7.99 2.79 -16.09
C ALA A 191 -7.30 1.64 -16.82
N TYR A 192 -6.39 1.00 -16.14
CA TYR A 192 -5.61 -0.11 -16.67
C TYR A 192 -5.95 -1.39 -15.93
N PRO A 193 -6.43 -2.44 -16.62
CA PRO A 193 -6.58 -3.75 -16.00
C PRO A 193 -5.21 -4.40 -15.77
N PHE A 194 -5.10 -5.17 -14.71
CA PHE A 194 -4.04 -6.16 -14.58
C PHE A 194 -4.24 -7.28 -15.60
N GLU A 195 -3.15 -7.98 -15.92
CA GLU A 195 -3.24 -9.17 -16.74
C GLU A 195 -4.11 -10.22 -16.00
N GLN A 196 -5.18 -10.66 -16.69
CA GLN A 196 -6.30 -11.33 -16.03
C GLN A 196 -5.96 -12.74 -15.53
N ASP A 197 -5.16 -13.50 -16.30
CA ASP A 197 -4.76 -14.85 -15.90
C ASP A 197 -3.91 -14.79 -14.65
N ARG A 198 -2.93 -13.89 -14.62
CA ARG A 198 -2.07 -13.67 -13.47
C ARG A 198 -2.83 -13.20 -12.23
N PHE A 199 -3.85 -12.36 -12.43
CA PHE A 199 -4.72 -11.92 -11.33
C PHE A 199 -5.51 -13.11 -10.77
N LEU A 200 -6.15 -13.91 -11.64
CA LEU A 200 -6.96 -15.05 -11.22
C LEU A 200 -6.12 -16.17 -10.58
N GLU A 201 -4.89 -16.43 -11.05
CA GLU A 201 -3.94 -17.33 -10.38
C GLU A 201 -3.61 -16.87 -8.95
N ALA A 202 -3.44 -15.56 -8.77
CA ALA A 202 -3.20 -15.01 -7.44
C ALA A 202 -4.45 -15.12 -6.53
N MET A 203 -5.64 -14.93 -7.09
CA MET A 203 -6.91 -15.15 -6.35
C MET A 203 -7.09 -16.61 -5.98
N ASP A 204 -6.76 -17.54 -6.87
CA ASP A 204 -6.79 -18.98 -6.58
C ASP A 204 -5.81 -19.34 -5.45
N THR A 205 -4.61 -18.78 -5.48
CA THR A 205 -3.63 -18.96 -4.40
C THR A 205 -4.18 -18.50 -3.04
N LEU A 206 -4.82 -17.32 -2.98
CA LEU A 206 -5.46 -16.83 -1.76
C LEU A 206 -6.61 -17.72 -1.31
N TRP A 207 -7.42 -18.20 -2.27
CA TRP A 207 -8.54 -19.12 -2.02
C TRP A 207 -8.04 -20.43 -1.41
N GLN A 208 -7.00 -21.04 -1.98
CA GLN A 208 -6.39 -22.27 -1.47
C GLN A 208 -5.79 -22.11 -0.06
N ARG A 209 -5.33 -20.89 0.27
CA ARG A 209 -4.88 -20.54 1.62
C ARG A 209 -6.03 -20.29 2.61
N GLY A 210 -7.28 -20.46 2.18
CA GLY A 210 -8.47 -20.36 3.02
C GLY A 210 -9.15 -18.98 3.03
N LEU A 211 -8.72 -18.03 2.19
CA LEU A 211 -9.40 -16.74 2.11
C LEU A 211 -10.80 -16.92 1.51
N ARG A 212 -11.82 -16.30 2.16
CA ARG A 212 -13.21 -16.28 1.69
C ARG A 212 -13.77 -14.85 1.54
N HIS A 213 -13.14 -13.86 2.18
CA HIS A 213 -13.59 -12.47 2.17
C HIS A 213 -12.67 -11.61 1.30
N PHE A 214 -13.10 -11.32 0.07
CA PHE A 214 -12.37 -10.50 -0.89
C PHE A 214 -13.00 -9.13 -1.00
N LYS A 215 -12.24 -8.07 -0.74
CA LYS A 215 -12.69 -6.70 -0.90
C LYS A 215 -11.97 -6.05 -2.07
N PHE A 216 -12.68 -5.91 -3.19
CA PHE A 216 -12.15 -5.23 -4.36
C PHE A 216 -12.10 -3.72 -4.12
N VAL A 217 -10.97 -3.11 -4.47
CA VAL A 217 -10.75 -1.65 -4.38
C VAL A 217 -10.75 -0.97 -5.74
N ASP A 218 -11.11 -1.69 -6.79
CA ASP A 218 -11.36 -1.14 -8.11
C ASP A 218 -12.42 -0.07 -8.01
N ARG A 219 -12.14 1.15 -8.51
CA ARG A 219 -13.10 2.26 -8.47
C ARG A 219 -14.31 2.05 -9.37
N THR A 220 -14.17 1.16 -10.34
CA THR A 220 -15.18 0.85 -11.35
C THR A 220 -14.99 -0.58 -11.81
N PHE A 221 -15.34 -1.53 -10.98
CA PHE A 221 -15.10 -2.95 -11.23
C PHE A 221 -15.72 -3.43 -12.55
N ASN A 222 -16.91 -2.91 -12.90
CA ASN A 222 -17.65 -3.28 -14.11
C ASN A 222 -17.33 -2.42 -15.33
N LEU A 223 -16.22 -1.71 -15.38
CA LEU A 223 -15.83 -0.89 -16.52
C LEU A 223 -15.67 -1.71 -17.81
N LYS A 224 -15.13 -2.92 -17.72
CA LYS A 224 -14.94 -3.83 -18.83
C LYS A 224 -15.69 -5.13 -18.57
N ILE A 225 -16.92 -5.22 -19.10
CA ILE A 225 -17.87 -6.32 -18.82
C ILE A 225 -17.26 -7.71 -19.01
N ALA A 226 -16.52 -7.95 -20.11
CA ALA A 226 -15.90 -9.26 -20.34
C ALA A 226 -14.92 -9.66 -19.22
N SER A 227 -14.15 -8.71 -18.66
CA SER A 227 -13.25 -8.96 -17.54
C SER A 227 -14.03 -9.20 -16.26
N THR A 228 -15.08 -8.40 -16.03
CA THR A 228 -15.98 -8.52 -14.88
C THR A 228 -16.63 -9.91 -14.84
N VAL A 229 -17.24 -10.34 -15.94
CA VAL A 229 -17.89 -11.66 -16.05
C VAL A 229 -16.89 -12.77 -15.75
N ARG A 230 -15.70 -12.72 -16.33
CA ARG A 230 -14.68 -13.75 -16.09
C ARG A 230 -14.24 -13.84 -14.62
N ILE A 231 -14.13 -12.70 -13.93
CA ILE A 231 -13.81 -12.68 -12.49
C ILE A 231 -14.97 -13.22 -11.67
N LEU A 232 -16.20 -12.82 -12.00
CA LEU A 232 -17.38 -13.34 -11.32
C LEU A 232 -17.55 -14.86 -11.54
N ASP A 233 -17.35 -15.36 -12.75
CA ASP A 233 -17.39 -16.80 -13.06
C ASP A 233 -16.35 -17.58 -12.26
N PHE A 234 -15.13 -17.03 -12.11
CA PHE A 234 -14.09 -17.65 -11.28
C PHE A 234 -14.56 -17.85 -9.83
N PHE A 235 -15.20 -16.84 -9.23
CA PHE A 235 -15.71 -16.96 -7.86
C PHE A 235 -16.99 -17.80 -7.78
N LEU A 236 -17.92 -17.67 -8.75
CA LEU A 236 -19.16 -18.46 -8.80
C LEU A 236 -18.91 -19.97 -8.80
N GLN A 237 -17.85 -20.42 -9.50
CA GLN A 237 -17.45 -21.83 -9.51
C GLN A 237 -16.88 -22.35 -8.19
N ARG A 238 -16.60 -21.45 -7.25
CA ARG A 238 -15.92 -21.72 -5.97
C ARG A 238 -16.74 -21.35 -4.74
N LEU A 239 -17.89 -20.70 -4.91
CA LEU A 239 -18.70 -20.18 -3.82
C LEU A 239 -19.03 -21.25 -2.78
N ASP A 240 -18.88 -20.87 -1.52
CA ASP A 240 -19.35 -21.58 -0.35
C ASP A 240 -20.10 -20.59 0.59
N ASP A 241 -20.69 -21.10 1.67
CA ASP A 241 -21.51 -20.30 2.60
C ASP A 241 -20.71 -19.21 3.34
N GLU A 242 -19.38 -19.31 3.36
CA GLU A 242 -18.49 -18.35 4.00
C GLU A 242 -18.00 -17.26 3.06
N THR A 243 -18.28 -17.38 1.75
CA THR A 243 -17.72 -16.47 0.74
C THR A 243 -18.39 -15.11 0.79
N PHE A 244 -17.58 -14.06 0.89
CA PHE A 244 -18.00 -12.68 0.82
C PHE A 244 -17.17 -11.90 -0.20
N LEU A 245 -17.85 -11.31 -1.19
CA LEU A 245 -17.22 -10.48 -2.23
C LEU A 245 -17.81 -9.08 -2.16
N HIS A 246 -16.93 -8.08 -2.12
CA HIS A 246 -17.32 -6.67 -2.14
C HIS A 246 -16.76 -5.99 -3.37
N PHE A 247 -17.62 -5.31 -4.13
CA PHE A 247 -17.28 -4.57 -5.34
C PHE A 247 -17.82 -3.14 -5.30
N GLU A 248 -17.10 -2.19 -5.93
CA GLU A 248 -17.62 -0.87 -6.27
C GLU A 248 -18.00 -0.86 -7.76
N LEU A 249 -19.26 -0.59 -8.07
CA LEU A 249 -19.84 -0.70 -9.41
C LEU A 249 -20.39 0.64 -9.90
N ILE A 250 -20.42 0.81 -11.23
CA ILE A 250 -21.18 1.87 -11.88
C ILE A 250 -22.54 1.30 -12.29
N PRO A 251 -23.66 1.84 -11.78
CA PRO A 251 -25.00 1.31 -12.05
C PRO A 251 -25.39 1.29 -13.54
N ASP A 252 -24.97 2.32 -14.29
CA ASP A 252 -25.32 2.49 -15.71
C ASP A 252 -24.66 1.45 -16.63
N HIS A 253 -23.79 0.60 -16.10
CA HIS A 253 -23.08 -0.47 -16.81
C HIS A 253 -23.49 -1.87 -16.35
N LEU A 254 -24.65 -1.98 -15.70
CA LEU A 254 -25.23 -3.27 -15.27
C LEU A 254 -26.17 -3.83 -16.31
#